data_471d44189683532e99f54b7e0d55fe24
#
_entry.id   471d44189683532e99f54b7e0d55fe24
#
_cell.length_a   1.000
_cell.length_b   1.000
_cell.length_c   1.000
_cell.angle_alpha   90.00
_cell.angle_beta   90.00
_cell.angle_gamma   90.00
#
_symmetry.space_group_name_H-M   'P 1'
#
loop_
_entity.id
_entity.type
_entity.pdbx_description
1 polymer ?
#
loop_
_entity_poly.entity_id
_entity_poly.type
_entity_poly.pdbx_seq_one_letter_code
_entity_poly.pdbx_strand_id
1 'polypeptide(L)'
;MLDRPNPAGRPIEGLTLRPGWESFVGAGPIPMRHGLTLGELGKWFVDHFKLDVDYHVIEIEGWKPDEGPGFGWPPERVWINPSPNAANLNMARAYAGTVMLEGTTLSEGRGTTRPLELFGAPDLEPRKIMAEMERFAPDWLAGCKLRDITFQPTFHKYVGEMCRGIFIHAEGRFYGHESFKPWRLQSLAFKAIRRLYPDYDLWRDFPYEYEFDKLAIDVINGSPLLREWVDDVSAEARDLDTLTDPDERDWHEQRRSYLLY
;
A
#
# COMPACT_ATOMS: atom_id res chain seq x y z
N MET A 1 -3.46 -1.36 -25.70
CA MET A 1 -2.79 -0.91 -24.45
C MET A 1 -1.29 -0.88 -24.68
N LEU A 2 -0.63 0.26 -24.45
CA LEU A 2 0.84 0.33 -24.39
C LEU A 2 1.24 0.01 -22.97
N ASP A 3 1.87 -1.12 -22.74
CA ASP A 3 2.20 -1.57 -21.38
C ASP A 3 3.34 -0.76 -20.74
N ARG A 4 3.40 -0.80 -19.42
CA ARG A 4 4.39 -0.10 -18.59
C ARG A 4 4.82 -0.98 -17.42
N PRO A 5 6.09 -0.87 -16.97
CA PRO A 5 6.54 -1.55 -15.76
C PRO A 5 5.66 -1.19 -14.56
N ASN A 6 5.37 -2.18 -13.72
CA ASN A 6 4.78 -1.91 -12.41
C ASN A 6 5.90 -1.51 -11.44
N PRO A 7 5.92 -0.28 -10.89
CA PRO A 7 6.97 0.16 -9.97
C PRO A 7 7.01 -0.60 -8.65
N ALA A 8 5.89 -1.22 -8.24
CA ALA A 8 5.83 -2.09 -7.06
C ALA A 8 6.35 -3.51 -7.33
N GLY A 9 6.64 -3.85 -8.61
CA GLY A 9 7.17 -5.16 -9.03
C GLY A 9 6.17 -6.30 -8.94
N ARG A 10 6.68 -7.52 -8.87
CA ARG A 10 5.93 -8.78 -8.88
C ARG A 10 5.41 -9.28 -7.52
N PRO A 11 6.02 -8.96 -6.36
CA PRO A 11 5.49 -9.47 -5.11
C PRO A 11 4.02 -9.14 -4.89
N ILE A 12 3.32 -10.07 -4.23
CA ILE A 12 1.90 -9.97 -3.88
C ILE A 12 1.78 -9.67 -2.40
N GLU A 13 0.79 -8.85 -2.03
CA GLU A 13 0.53 -8.58 -0.63
C GLU A 13 -0.87 -7.99 -0.41
N GLY A 14 -1.51 -8.42 0.67
CA GLY A 14 -2.73 -7.85 1.18
C GLY A 14 -4.00 -8.66 0.91
N LEU A 15 -5.10 -8.22 1.50
CA LEU A 15 -6.42 -8.80 1.31
C LEU A 15 -6.95 -8.52 -0.10
N THR A 16 -7.73 -9.45 -0.64
CA THR A 16 -8.53 -9.20 -1.83
C THR A 16 -9.85 -8.53 -1.47
N LEU A 17 -10.35 -7.71 -2.39
CA LEU A 17 -11.65 -7.07 -2.25
C LEU A 17 -12.77 -8.12 -2.13
N ARG A 18 -13.63 -7.94 -1.15
CA ARG A 18 -14.78 -8.84 -0.89
C ARG A 18 -16.02 -8.41 -1.68
N PRO A 19 -16.88 -9.36 -2.07
CA PRO A 19 -18.17 -9.03 -2.73
C PRO A 19 -18.98 -8.01 -1.92
N GLY A 20 -19.50 -6.98 -2.61
CA GLY A 20 -20.24 -5.87 -2.01
C GLY A 20 -19.38 -4.72 -1.51
N TRP A 21 -18.06 -4.81 -1.71
CA TRP A 21 -17.09 -3.74 -1.40
C TRP A 21 -16.51 -3.09 -2.66
N GLU A 22 -17.04 -3.42 -3.82
CA GLU A 22 -16.65 -2.78 -5.07
C GLU A 22 -16.94 -1.28 -4.98
N SER A 23 -16.00 -0.47 -5.46
CA SER A 23 -16.06 0.99 -5.39
C SER A 23 -15.27 1.62 -6.52
N PHE A 24 -15.25 2.94 -6.58
CA PHE A 24 -14.41 3.68 -7.54
C PHE A 24 -12.91 3.36 -7.43
N VAL A 25 -12.45 2.99 -6.24
CA VAL A 25 -11.03 2.65 -5.98
C VAL A 25 -10.73 1.15 -5.91
N GLY A 26 -11.74 0.30 -6.09
CA GLY A 26 -11.57 -1.15 -6.07
C GLY A 26 -12.67 -1.85 -6.87
N ALA A 27 -12.36 -2.28 -8.09
CA ALA A 27 -13.34 -2.82 -9.02
C ALA A 27 -13.40 -4.36 -9.04
N GLY A 28 -12.43 -5.06 -8.46
CA GLY A 28 -12.40 -6.52 -8.51
C GLY A 28 -11.57 -7.16 -7.39
N PRO A 29 -11.68 -8.48 -7.21
CA PRO A 29 -11.05 -9.23 -6.13
C PRO A 29 -9.55 -9.41 -6.36
N ILE A 30 -8.81 -8.31 -6.32
CA ILE A 30 -7.35 -8.27 -6.41
C ILE A 30 -6.75 -7.73 -5.11
N PRO A 31 -5.56 -8.20 -4.69
CA PRO A 31 -4.91 -7.69 -3.51
C PRO A 31 -4.29 -6.31 -3.75
N MET A 32 -4.04 -5.57 -2.68
CA MET A 32 -3.50 -4.21 -2.72
C MET A 32 -2.17 -4.13 -3.52
N ARG A 33 -1.27 -5.09 -3.35
CA ARG A 33 -0.08 -5.28 -4.17
C ARG A 33 -0.29 -6.48 -5.07
N HIS A 34 -0.86 -6.27 -6.24
CA HIS A 34 -1.30 -7.34 -7.14
C HIS A 34 -0.20 -7.91 -8.06
N GLY A 35 0.89 -7.20 -8.25
CA GLY A 35 2.06 -7.66 -9.00
C GLY A 35 1.88 -7.82 -10.51
N LEU A 36 0.88 -7.20 -11.12
CA LEU A 36 0.64 -7.16 -12.57
C LEU A 36 1.01 -5.80 -13.15
N THR A 37 1.39 -5.77 -14.44
CA THR A 37 1.42 -4.53 -15.23
C THR A 37 0.01 -4.08 -15.56
N LEU A 38 -0.14 -2.87 -16.10
CA LEU A 38 -1.45 -2.39 -16.57
C LEU A 38 -1.98 -3.23 -17.74
N GLY A 39 -1.08 -3.70 -18.63
CA GLY A 39 -1.45 -4.58 -19.73
C GLY A 39 -1.94 -5.93 -19.27
N GLU A 40 -1.24 -6.54 -18.32
CA GLU A 40 -1.62 -7.81 -17.71
C GLU A 40 -2.92 -7.67 -16.90
N LEU A 41 -3.05 -6.60 -16.12
CA LEU A 41 -4.26 -6.31 -15.34
C LEU A 41 -5.47 -6.09 -16.24
N GLY A 42 -5.30 -5.38 -17.35
CA GLY A 42 -6.36 -5.22 -18.34
C GLY A 42 -6.83 -6.54 -18.96
N LYS A 43 -5.91 -7.48 -19.27
CA LYS A 43 -6.27 -8.84 -19.71
C LYS A 43 -7.12 -9.55 -18.64
N TRP A 44 -6.68 -9.48 -17.39
CA TRP A 44 -7.43 -10.06 -16.27
C TRP A 44 -8.83 -9.46 -16.15
N PHE A 45 -8.98 -8.12 -16.25
CA PHE A 45 -10.29 -7.45 -16.19
C PHE A 45 -11.21 -7.89 -17.33
N VAL A 46 -10.70 -7.96 -18.56
CA VAL A 46 -11.47 -8.41 -19.74
C VAL A 46 -12.00 -9.82 -19.50
N ASP A 47 -11.16 -10.72 -19.02
CA ASP A 47 -11.58 -12.10 -18.77
C ASP A 47 -12.51 -12.22 -17.54
N HIS A 48 -12.16 -11.58 -16.44
CA HIS A 48 -12.91 -11.66 -15.19
C HIS A 48 -14.34 -11.13 -15.34
N PHE A 49 -14.49 -9.96 -15.97
CA PHE A 49 -15.80 -9.32 -16.20
C PHE A 49 -16.48 -9.72 -17.50
N LYS A 50 -15.86 -10.63 -18.27
CA LYS A 50 -16.38 -11.08 -19.59
C LYS A 50 -16.71 -9.90 -20.51
N LEU A 51 -15.79 -8.94 -20.57
CA LEU A 51 -15.99 -7.74 -21.38
C LEU A 51 -15.92 -8.07 -22.87
N ASP A 52 -16.88 -7.62 -23.64
CA ASP A 52 -16.91 -7.75 -25.11
C ASP A 52 -16.06 -6.65 -25.75
N VAL A 53 -14.74 -6.80 -25.67
CA VAL A 53 -13.74 -5.86 -26.21
C VAL A 53 -12.59 -6.61 -26.87
N ASP A 54 -12.06 -6.04 -27.94
CA ASP A 54 -10.82 -6.50 -28.56
C ASP A 54 -9.64 -5.83 -27.87
N TYR A 55 -8.96 -6.58 -26.98
CA TYR A 55 -7.90 -6.06 -26.12
C TYR A 55 -6.53 -6.55 -26.54
N HIS A 56 -5.69 -5.65 -27.04
CA HIS A 56 -4.33 -5.91 -27.45
C HIS A 56 -3.33 -5.18 -26.56
N VAL A 57 -2.29 -5.89 -26.09
CA VAL A 57 -1.17 -5.34 -25.34
C VAL A 57 0.04 -5.22 -26.26
N ILE A 58 0.62 -4.01 -26.31
CA ILE A 58 1.96 -3.80 -26.87
C ILE A 58 2.93 -3.99 -25.70
N GLU A 59 3.69 -5.07 -25.75
CA GLU A 59 4.57 -5.50 -24.67
C GLU A 59 5.78 -4.58 -24.49
N ILE A 60 6.36 -4.63 -23.31
CA ILE A 60 7.58 -3.89 -22.96
C ILE A 60 8.78 -4.68 -23.45
N GLU A 61 9.55 -4.10 -24.35
CA GLU A 61 10.75 -4.75 -24.88
C GLU A 61 11.83 -4.87 -23.80
N GLY A 62 12.34 -6.10 -23.61
CA GLY A 62 13.48 -6.40 -22.75
C GLY A 62 13.26 -6.21 -21.25
N TRP A 63 12.01 -6.04 -20.80
CA TRP A 63 11.72 -5.88 -19.38
C TRP A 63 11.78 -7.21 -18.62
N LYS A 64 12.45 -7.18 -17.47
CA LYS A 64 12.62 -8.33 -16.57
C LYS A 64 12.25 -7.94 -15.16
N PRO A 65 11.02 -8.21 -14.72
CA PRO A 65 10.48 -7.71 -13.47
C PRO A 65 11.18 -8.22 -12.21
N ASP A 66 11.78 -9.41 -12.27
CA ASP A 66 12.41 -10.06 -11.12
C ASP A 66 13.93 -9.86 -11.07
N GLU A 67 14.51 -9.15 -12.04
CA GLU A 67 15.95 -8.89 -12.08
C GLU A 67 16.32 -7.52 -11.48
N GLY A 68 17.35 -7.50 -10.64
CA GLY A 68 17.95 -6.28 -10.16
C GLY A 68 18.98 -5.69 -11.16
N PRO A 69 19.34 -4.43 -11.04
CA PRO A 69 18.71 -3.45 -10.15
C PRO A 69 17.39 -2.93 -10.74
N GLY A 70 16.51 -2.46 -9.85
CA GLY A 70 15.27 -1.78 -10.26
C GLY A 70 14.03 -2.62 -10.15
N PHE A 71 14.11 -3.94 -10.34
CA PHE A 71 12.95 -4.85 -10.17
C PHE A 71 11.65 -4.25 -10.69
N GLY A 72 10.98 -4.28 -11.47
CA GLY A 72 9.79 -3.57 -11.93
C GLY A 72 10.01 -2.14 -12.44
N TRP A 73 11.16 -1.52 -12.21
CA TRP A 73 11.47 -0.20 -12.74
C TRP A 73 12.97 -0.09 -13.12
N PRO A 74 13.31 -0.14 -14.42
CA PRO A 74 14.71 -0.02 -14.85
C PRO A 74 15.36 1.28 -14.35
N PRO A 75 16.59 1.24 -13.83
CA PRO A 75 17.25 2.41 -13.21
C PRO A 75 17.41 3.62 -14.14
N GLU A 76 17.57 3.38 -15.43
CA GLU A 76 17.69 4.39 -16.47
C GLU A 76 16.38 5.05 -16.87
N ARG A 77 15.24 4.50 -16.44
CA ARG A 77 13.92 5.04 -16.73
C ARG A 77 13.61 6.21 -15.80
N VAL A 78 13.43 7.37 -16.41
CA VAL A 78 13.05 8.59 -15.68
C VAL A 78 11.66 8.41 -15.06
N TRP A 79 11.52 8.81 -13.80
CA TRP A 79 10.23 8.88 -13.14
C TRP A 79 9.44 10.09 -13.68
N ILE A 80 8.21 9.84 -14.09
CA ILE A 80 7.24 10.87 -14.47
C ILE A 80 6.08 10.76 -13.51
N ASN A 81 5.80 11.83 -12.77
CA ASN A 81 4.78 11.84 -11.74
C ASN A 81 3.39 11.55 -12.31
N PRO A 82 2.75 10.42 -11.99
CA PRO A 82 1.37 10.15 -12.42
C PRO A 82 0.35 11.03 -11.69
N SER A 83 0.75 11.60 -10.55
CA SER A 83 -0.04 12.49 -9.70
C SER A 83 0.89 13.49 -9.00
N PRO A 84 0.40 14.68 -8.58
CA PRO A 84 1.21 15.66 -7.87
C PRO A 84 1.92 15.14 -6.61
N ASN A 85 1.31 14.16 -5.92
CA ASN A 85 1.90 13.54 -4.73
C ASN A 85 2.61 12.20 -5.00
N ALA A 86 2.71 11.79 -6.26
CA ALA A 86 3.48 10.61 -6.66
C ALA A 86 4.89 11.00 -7.06
N ALA A 87 5.69 11.47 -6.11
CA ALA A 87 6.90 12.23 -6.34
C ALA A 87 8.07 11.40 -6.90
N ASN A 88 8.12 10.11 -6.62
CA ASN A 88 9.26 9.27 -7.00
C ASN A 88 8.92 7.76 -6.91
N LEU A 89 9.87 6.93 -7.35
CA LEU A 89 9.74 5.47 -7.35
C LEU A 89 9.54 4.88 -5.94
N ASN A 90 10.18 5.45 -4.90
CA ASN A 90 10.09 4.90 -3.54
C ASN A 90 8.69 5.07 -2.97
N MET A 91 8.06 6.22 -3.26
CA MET A 91 6.66 6.45 -2.94
C MET A 91 5.79 5.38 -3.59
N ALA A 92 5.98 5.09 -4.88
CA ALA A 92 5.18 4.09 -5.60
C ALA A 92 5.35 2.68 -5.01
N ARG A 93 6.55 2.32 -4.54
CA ARG A 93 6.81 1.07 -3.82
C ARG A 93 6.09 0.99 -2.48
N ALA A 94 6.07 2.09 -1.74
CA ALA A 94 5.39 2.17 -0.44
C ALA A 94 3.86 2.29 -0.58
N TYR A 95 3.37 2.77 -1.73
CA TYR A 95 1.98 3.16 -1.96
C TYR A 95 0.96 2.05 -1.68
N ALA A 96 1.28 0.78 -1.98
CA ALA A 96 0.41 -0.34 -1.66
C ALA A 96 0.06 -0.46 -0.16
N GLY A 97 0.85 0.17 0.71
CA GLY A 97 0.53 0.32 2.14
C GLY A 97 0.08 1.73 2.47
N THR A 98 0.84 2.73 2.06
CA THR A 98 0.62 4.11 2.52
C THR A 98 -0.64 4.78 1.96
N VAL A 99 -1.25 4.24 0.90
CA VAL A 99 -2.58 4.67 0.46
C VAL A 99 -3.64 4.53 1.56
N MET A 100 -3.49 3.54 2.44
CA MET A 100 -4.39 3.32 3.58
C MET A 100 -4.45 4.51 4.56
N LEU A 101 -3.43 5.36 4.57
CA LEU A 101 -3.40 6.59 5.37
C LEU A 101 -4.55 7.55 5.01
N GLU A 102 -5.08 7.50 3.79
CA GLU A 102 -6.22 8.32 3.38
C GLU A 102 -7.47 8.02 4.22
N GLY A 103 -7.63 6.77 4.65
CA GLY A 103 -8.72 6.34 5.55
C GLY A 103 -8.48 6.63 7.03
N THR A 104 -7.40 7.34 7.38
CA THR A 104 -7.02 7.63 8.77
C THR A 104 -6.93 9.12 9.06
N THR A 105 -6.84 9.47 10.32
CA THR A 105 -6.56 10.84 10.77
C THR A 105 -5.08 11.22 10.61
N LEU A 106 -4.19 10.24 10.40
CA LEU A 106 -2.76 10.48 10.22
C LEU A 106 -2.48 11.24 8.92
N SER A 107 -1.57 12.21 8.98
CA SER A 107 -1.05 12.87 7.77
C SER A 107 -0.13 11.93 7.01
N GLU A 108 -0.32 11.83 5.71
CA GLU A 108 0.56 11.19 4.74
C GLU A 108 1.60 12.16 4.14
N GLY A 109 1.81 13.30 4.80
CA GLY A 109 2.83 14.28 4.42
C GLY A 109 2.56 15.03 3.12
N ARG A 110 1.30 15.26 2.75
CA ARG A 110 0.97 16.01 1.53
C ARG A 110 1.51 17.43 1.57
N GLY A 111 2.12 17.84 0.46
CA GLY A 111 2.80 19.12 0.33
C GLY A 111 4.20 19.18 0.97
N THR A 112 4.71 18.07 1.48
CA THR A 112 6.14 17.90 1.74
C THR A 112 6.87 17.45 0.47
N THR A 113 8.20 17.35 0.53
CA THR A 113 8.99 16.80 -0.59
C THR A 113 8.92 15.27 -0.72
N ARG A 114 8.33 14.56 0.26
CA ARG A 114 8.27 13.09 0.33
C ARG A 114 6.87 12.60 0.76
N PRO A 115 5.79 13.02 0.05
CA PRO A 115 4.44 12.60 0.37
C PRO A 115 4.30 11.07 0.20
N LEU A 116 3.48 10.45 1.05
CA LEU A 116 3.21 9.01 1.02
C LEU A 116 4.43 8.10 1.29
N GLU A 117 5.58 8.69 1.61
CA GLU A 117 6.74 7.97 2.13
C GLU A 117 6.92 8.21 3.64
N LEU A 118 6.19 9.18 4.18
CA LEU A 118 6.18 9.52 5.59
C LEU A 118 4.74 9.71 6.09
N PHE A 119 4.54 9.43 7.36
CA PHE A 119 3.24 9.61 7.98
C PHE A 119 3.38 9.95 9.47
N GLY A 120 2.36 10.59 10.03
CA GLY A 120 2.33 10.92 11.45
C GLY A 120 1.26 11.94 11.81
N ALA A 121 1.36 12.44 13.04
CA ALA A 121 0.47 13.47 13.61
C ALA A 121 1.21 14.30 14.66
N PRO A 122 0.66 15.45 15.09
CA PRO A 122 1.32 16.31 16.07
C PRO A 122 1.56 15.65 17.44
N ASP A 123 0.67 14.76 17.85
CA ASP A 123 0.57 14.16 19.19
C ASP A 123 1.17 12.75 19.31
N LEU A 124 1.75 12.19 18.24
CA LEU A 124 2.35 10.86 18.26
C LEU A 124 3.83 10.86 18.70
N GLU A 125 4.26 9.73 19.23
CA GLU A 125 5.66 9.45 19.59
C GLU A 125 6.26 8.38 18.67
N PRO A 126 6.85 8.75 17.51
CA PRO A 126 7.24 7.80 16.46
C PRO A 126 8.23 6.74 16.95
N ARG A 127 9.15 7.08 17.88
CA ARG A 127 10.10 6.10 18.43
C ARG A 127 9.43 5.01 19.25
N LYS A 128 8.38 5.34 20.02
CA LYS A 128 7.59 4.34 20.74
C LYS A 128 6.82 3.45 19.77
N ILE A 129 6.24 4.05 18.73
CA ILE A 129 5.51 3.30 17.70
C ILE A 129 6.45 2.33 16.99
N MET A 130 7.63 2.79 16.52
CA MET A 130 8.61 1.91 15.88
C MET A 130 9.10 0.78 16.79
N ALA A 131 9.33 1.06 18.08
CA ALA A 131 9.70 0.05 19.04
C ALA A 131 8.61 -1.01 19.25
N GLU A 132 7.33 -0.59 19.28
CA GLU A 132 6.20 -1.50 19.35
C GLU A 132 6.05 -2.33 18.07
N MET A 133 6.25 -1.73 16.89
CA MET A 133 6.26 -2.44 15.61
C MET A 133 7.34 -3.53 15.59
N GLU A 134 8.58 -3.19 16.01
CA GLU A 134 9.69 -4.14 16.09
C GLU A 134 9.41 -5.28 17.07
N ARG A 135 8.77 -4.99 18.19
CA ARG A 135 8.40 -6.00 19.19
C ARG A 135 7.30 -6.93 18.70
N PHE A 136 6.32 -6.40 17.94
CA PHE A 136 5.11 -7.13 17.56
C PHE A 136 5.32 -8.02 16.33
N ALA A 137 5.96 -7.50 15.27
CA ALA A 137 6.19 -8.23 14.03
C ALA A 137 7.47 -7.75 13.31
N PRO A 138 8.67 -8.08 13.81
CA PRO A 138 9.95 -7.61 13.25
C PRO A 138 10.14 -8.03 11.78
N ASP A 139 9.66 -9.19 11.39
CA ASP A 139 9.78 -9.71 10.01
C ASP A 139 9.02 -8.86 8.97
N TRP A 140 7.99 -8.14 9.40
CA TRP A 140 7.24 -7.25 8.50
C TRP A 140 7.96 -5.92 8.23
N LEU A 141 9.04 -5.65 8.94
CA LEU A 141 9.88 -4.47 8.76
C LEU A 141 11.07 -4.72 7.82
N ALA A 142 11.21 -5.95 7.32
CA ALA A 142 12.29 -6.30 6.40
C ALA A 142 12.17 -5.54 5.07
N GLY A 143 13.30 -5.35 4.39
CA GLY A 143 13.33 -4.75 3.05
C GLY A 143 13.12 -3.24 2.99
N CYS A 144 13.12 -2.56 4.14
CA CYS A 144 13.13 -1.11 4.23
C CYS A 144 13.88 -0.64 5.49
N LYS A 145 14.03 0.68 5.61
CA LYS A 145 14.54 1.30 6.84
C LYS A 145 13.54 2.34 7.34
N LEU A 146 13.14 2.23 8.59
CA LEU A 146 12.31 3.24 9.24
C LEU A 146 13.18 4.25 9.99
N ARG A 147 12.72 5.49 10.03
CA ARG A 147 13.35 6.58 10.77
C ARG A 147 12.28 7.52 11.33
N ASP A 148 12.49 8.03 12.54
CA ASP A 148 11.69 9.14 13.05
C ASP A 148 11.95 10.44 12.25
N ILE A 149 10.89 11.21 12.06
CA ILE A 149 10.94 12.49 11.34
C ILE A 149 9.97 13.48 11.96
N THR A 150 10.31 14.77 11.82
CA THR A 150 9.41 15.88 12.03
C THR A 150 9.15 16.55 10.68
N PHE A 151 7.88 16.86 10.38
CA PHE A 151 7.47 17.45 9.11
C PHE A 151 6.25 18.34 9.28
N GLN A 152 6.04 19.24 8.32
CA GLN A 152 4.89 20.14 8.31
C GLN A 152 4.16 20.00 6.96
N PRO A 153 2.95 19.43 6.93
CA PRO A 153 2.13 19.38 5.73
C PRO A 153 1.75 20.79 5.26
N THR A 154 1.71 21.01 3.95
CA THR A 154 1.29 22.31 3.40
C THR A 154 -0.15 22.31 2.91
N PHE A 155 -0.79 21.14 2.85
CA PHE A 155 -2.23 21.01 2.61
C PHE A 155 -2.77 19.67 3.13
N HIS A 156 -4.11 19.55 3.20
CA HIS A 156 -4.86 18.41 3.73
C HIS A 156 -4.73 18.31 5.26
N LYS A 157 -4.48 17.10 5.81
CA LYS A 157 -4.45 16.86 7.26
C LYS A 157 -3.29 17.60 7.93
N TYR A 158 -3.57 18.27 9.03
CA TYR A 158 -2.60 19.04 9.84
C TYR A 158 -1.82 20.11 9.07
N VAL A 159 -2.48 20.76 8.09
CA VAL A 159 -1.85 21.84 7.31
C VAL A 159 -1.30 22.93 8.22
N GLY A 160 0.00 23.22 8.08
CA GLY A 160 0.69 24.22 8.89
C GLY A 160 1.07 23.78 10.30
N GLU A 161 0.69 22.59 10.73
CA GLU A 161 1.06 22.04 12.04
C GLU A 161 2.32 21.18 11.96
N MET A 162 3.11 21.18 13.03
CA MET A 162 4.30 20.34 13.13
C MET A 162 3.91 18.91 13.53
N CYS A 163 4.04 17.97 12.60
CA CYS A 163 3.79 16.57 12.83
C CYS A 163 5.08 15.83 13.21
N ARG A 164 4.94 14.82 14.06
CA ARG A 164 5.97 13.84 14.40
C ARG A 164 5.57 12.51 13.77
N GLY A 165 6.50 11.84 13.11
CA GLY A 165 6.12 10.66 12.35
C GLY A 165 7.26 9.74 11.98
N ILE A 166 6.95 8.81 11.10
CA ILE A 166 7.84 7.76 10.60
C ILE A 166 8.07 7.99 9.11
N PHE A 167 9.32 7.90 8.69
CA PHE A 167 9.73 7.91 7.30
C PHE A 167 10.15 6.52 6.85
N ILE A 168 9.57 6.03 5.76
CA ILE A 168 9.83 4.72 5.15
C ILE A 168 10.87 4.90 4.04
N HIS A 169 12.08 4.37 4.25
CA HIS A 169 13.12 4.33 3.24
C HIS A 169 13.09 2.97 2.51
N ALA A 170 12.41 2.92 1.35
CA ALA A 170 12.38 1.77 0.45
C ALA A 170 13.26 2.04 -0.79
N GLU A 171 14.51 2.48 -0.57
CA GLU A 171 15.41 2.97 -1.61
C GLU A 171 16.85 2.49 -1.41
N GLY A 172 17.61 2.48 -2.52
CA GLY A 172 19.03 2.14 -2.53
C GLY A 172 19.31 0.82 -1.82
N ARG A 173 20.29 0.79 -0.94
CA ARG A 173 20.71 -0.41 -0.20
C ARG A 173 19.68 -0.90 0.85
N PHE A 174 18.70 -0.08 1.18
CA PHE A 174 17.66 -0.45 2.16
C PHE A 174 16.49 -1.18 1.52
N TYR A 175 16.36 -1.14 0.20
CA TYR A 175 15.27 -1.78 -0.49
C TYR A 175 15.55 -3.25 -0.75
N GLY A 176 14.78 -4.12 -0.12
CA GLY A 176 14.74 -5.55 -0.41
C GLY A 176 13.47 -5.89 -1.17
N HIS A 177 13.57 -6.17 -2.47
CA HIS A 177 12.41 -6.32 -3.36
C HIS A 177 11.41 -7.37 -2.85
N GLU A 178 11.91 -8.57 -2.52
CA GLU A 178 11.08 -9.69 -2.07
C GLU A 178 10.65 -9.57 -0.59
N SER A 179 11.44 -8.86 0.21
CA SER A 179 11.19 -8.76 1.65
C SER A 179 10.41 -7.53 2.07
N PHE A 180 10.32 -6.50 1.22
CA PHE A 180 9.57 -5.29 1.53
C PHE A 180 8.06 -5.54 1.44
N LYS A 181 7.37 -5.42 2.57
CA LYS A 181 5.94 -5.67 2.73
C LYS A 181 5.20 -4.38 3.10
N PRO A 182 4.94 -3.46 2.14
CA PRO A 182 4.38 -2.14 2.42
C PRO A 182 3.01 -2.18 3.07
N TRP A 183 2.14 -3.10 2.68
CA TRP A 183 0.80 -3.23 3.25
C TRP A 183 0.85 -3.72 4.70
N ARG A 184 1.61 -4.79 4.99
CA ARG A 184 1.82 -5.28 6.36
C ARG A 184 2.54 -4.27 7.24
N LEU A 185 3.52 -3.55 6.71
CA LEU A 185 4.22 -2.48 7.42
C LEU A 185 3.25 -1.38 7.88
N GLN A 186 2.38 -0.92 6.98
CA GLN A 186 1.41 0.13 7.32
C GLN A 186 0.33 -0.40 8.27
N SER A 187 -0.15 -1.62 8.07
CA SER A 187 -1.07 -2.31 8.99
C SER A 187 -0.47 -2.45 10.38
N LEU A 188 0.81 -2.81 10.46
CA LEU A 188 1.56 -2.89 11.72
C LEU A 188 1.69 -1.54 12.42
N ALA A 189 1.89 -0.46 11.66
CA ALA A 189 1.93 0.88 12.24
C ALA A 189 0.58 1.26 12.87
N PHE A 190 -0.54 0.96 12.20
CA PHE A 190 -1.88 1.17 12.77
C PHE A 190 -2.09 0.33 14.03
N LYS A 191 -1.69 -0.93 14.00
CA LYS A 191 -1.77 -1.84 15.16
C LYS A 191 -0.95 -1.31 16.33
N ALA A 192 0.29 -0.88 16.10
CA ALA A 192 1.15 -0.32 17.13
C ALA A 192 0.56 0.96 17.74
N ILE A 193 -0.03 1.84 16.91
CA ILE A 193 -0.72 3.04 17.39
C ILE A 193 -1.91 2.64 18.29
N ARG A 194 -2.77 1.73 17.84
CA ARG A 194 -3.93 1.26 18.62
C ARG A 194 -3.53 0.64 19.96
N ARG A 195 -2.44 -0.11 19.99
CA ARG A 195 -1.94 -0.73 21.22
C ARG A 195 -1.35 0.27 22.22
N LEU A 196 -0.65 1.30 21.71
CA LEU A 196 -0.03 2.34 22.54
C LEU A 196 -1.03 3.42 22.97
N TYR A 197 -2.03 3.67 22.14
CA TYR A 197 -3.03 4.73 22.30
C TYR A 197 -4.42 4.16 22.01
N PRO A 198 -5.01 3.37 22.94
CA PRO A 198 -6.27 2.64 22.69
C PRO A 198 -7.43 3.55 22.27
N ASP A 199 -7.49 4.75 22.80
CA ASP A 199 -8.56 5.73 22.55
C ASP A 199 -8.23 6.71 21.41
N TYR A 200 -7.13 6.48 20.66
CA TYR A 200 -6.75 7.35 19.56
C TYR A 200 -7.79 7.29 18.43
N ASP A 201 -8.27 8.45 18.00
CA ASP A 201 -9.19 8.57 16.86
C ASP A 201 -8.41 8.32 15.55
N LEU A 202 -8.21 7.04 15.25
CA LEU A 202 -7.37 6.61 14.12
C LEU A 202 -8.12 6.63 12.79
N TRP A 203 -9.39 6.19 12.80
CA TRP A 203 -10.17 6.01 11.59
C TRP A 203 -10.95 7.27 11.23
N ARG A 204 -10.78 7.71 10.00
CA ARG A 204 -11.44 8.90 9.53
C ARG A 204 -12.83 8.56 8.98
N ASP A 205 -13.87 9.14 9.58
CA ASP A 205 -15.25 9.02 9.11
C ASP A 205 -15.58 10.22 8.22
N PHE A 206 -15.66 9.99 6.91
CA PHE A 206 -16.02 11.00 5.91
C PHE A 206 -16.40 10.30 4.60
N PRO A 207 -17.21 10.95 3.73
CA PRO A 207 -17.50 10.42 2.39
C PRO A 207 -16.22 10.22 1.58
N TYR A 208 -15.99 8.99 1.11
CA TYR A 208 -14.77 8.64 0.39
C TYR A 208 -15.11 8.02 -0.97
N GLU A 209 -14.64 8.64 -2.05
CA GLU A 209 -14.74 8.14 -3.42
C GLU A 209 -16.15 7.62 -3.78
N TYR A 210 -17.17 8.46 -3.51
CA TYR A 210 -18.62 8.20 -3.74
C TYR A 210 -19.25 7.19 -2.77
N GLU A 211 -18.55 6.67 -1.78
CA GLU A 211 -19.09 5.88 -0.67
C GLU A 211 -19.43 6.77 0.52
N PHE A 212 -20.66 6.65 1.05
CA PHE A 212 -21.20 7.53 2.10
C PHE A 212 -21.47 6.78 3.40
N ASP A 213 -21.62 5.47 3.35
CA ASP A 213 -22.05 4.63 4.47
C ASP A 213 -20.96 3.67 4.96
N LYS A 214 -19.76 3.76 4.39
CA LYS A 214 -18.61 2.89 4.72
C LYS A 214 -17.42 3.75 5.15
N LEU A 215 -16.66 3.27 6.13
CA LEU A 215 -15.39 3.90 6.49
C LEU A 215 -14.40 3.83 5.34
N ALA A 216 -13.70 4.93 5.09
CA ALA A 216 -12.72 5.01 4.01
C ALA A 216 -11.65 3.91 4.08
N ILE A 217 -11.19 3.55 5.27
CA ILE A 217 -10.21 2.45 5.44
C ILE A 217 -10.75 1.12 4.96
N ASP A 218 -12.03 0.83 5.18
CA ASP A 218 -12.68 -0.42 4.76
C ASP A 218 -12.91 -0.43 3.24
N VAL A 219 -13.27 0.73 2.66
CA VAL A 219 -13.36 0.90 1.19
C VAL A 219 -12.02 0.65 0.52
N ILE A 220 -10.94 1.25 1.03
CA ILE A 220 -9.59 1.10 0.50
C ILE A 220 -9.12 -0.37 0.55
N ASN A 221 -9.42 -1.09 1.65
CA ASN A 221 -9.03 -2.49 1.81
C ASN A 221 -10.05 -3.49 1.22
N GLY A 222 -11.19 -3.01 0.72
CA GLY A 222 -12.25 -3.85 0.17
C GLY A 222 -12.93 -4.77 1.19
N SER A 223 -12.82 -4.46 2.47
CA SER A 223 -13.50 -5.14 3.59
C SER A 223 -13.15 -4.46 4.92
N PRO A 224 -13.89 -4.72 6.03
CA PRO A 224 -13.55 -4.25 7.37
C PRO A 224 -12.46 -5.09 8.07
N LEU A 225 -12.03 -6.20 7.49
CA LEU A 225 -11.16 -7.19 8.14
C LEU A 225 -9.85 -6.60 8.69
N LEU A 226 -9.20 -5.71 7.94
CA LEU A 226 -7.98 -5.05 8.43
C LEU A 226 -8.26 -4.18 9.65
N ARG A 227 -9.29 -3.34 9.57
CA ARG A 227 -9.68 -2.44 10.68
C ARG A 227 -10.06 -3.24 11.93
N GLU A 228 -10.85 -4.29 11.76
CA GLU A 228 -11.25 -5.19 12.87
C GLU A 228 -10.03 -5.85 13.52
N TRP A 229 -9.06 -6.33 12.71
CA TRP A 229 -7.81 -6.86 13.24
C TRP A 229 -6.99 -5.79 13.98
N VAL A 230 -6.92 -4.55 13.47
CA VAL A 230 -6.22 -3.45 14.13
C VAL A 230 -6.86 -3.12 15.47
N ASP A 231 -8.17 -3.04 15.53
CA ASP A 231 -8.93 -2.63 16.71
C ASP A 231 -9.04 -3.73 17.78
N ASP A 232 -8.92 -5.00 17.41
CA ASP A 232 -8.83 -6.11 18.37
C ASP A 232 -7.45 -6.14 19.01
N VAL A 233 -7.29 -5.56 20.20
CA VAL A 233 -6.01 -5.49 20.92
C VAL A 233 -5.41 -6.87 21.26
N SER A 234 -6.22 -7.94 21.23
CA SER A 234 -5.78 -9.31 21.49
C SER A 234 -5.23 -10.03 20.26
N ALA A 235 -5.58 -9.55 19.05
CA ALA A 235 -5.14 -10.15 17.80
C ALA A 235 -3.64 -9.99 17.59
N GLU A 236 -2.98 -11.06 17.16
CA GLU A 236 -1.55 -11.14 16.91
C GLU A 236 -1.22 -11.00 15.40
N ALA A 237 0.07 -10.87 15.05
CA ALA A 237 0.50 -10.77 13.66
C ALA A 237 0.07 -11.98 12.82
N ARG A 238 0.19 -13.19 13.36
CA ARG A 238 -0.23 -14.43 12.70
C ARG A 238 -1.72 -14.47 12.34
N ASP A 239 -2.57 -13.73 13.06
CA ASP A 239 -4.01 -13.70 12.77
C ASP A 239 -4.25 -12.95 11.46
N LEU A 240 -3.50 -11.85 11.21
CA LEU A 240 -3.54 -11.15 9.94
C LEU A 240 -2.95 -12.01 8.80
N ASP A 241 -1.84 -12.70 9.03
CA ASP A 241 -1.28 -13.63 8.04
C ASP A 241 -2.30 -14.74 7.69
N THR A 242 -3.00 -15.26 8.68
CA THR A 242 -4.07 -16.27 8.46
C THR A 242 -5.20 -15.74 7.57
N LEU A 243 -5.52 -14.44 7.66
CA LEU A 243 -6.52 -13.80 6.82
C LEU A 243 -6.02 -13.55 5.39
N THR A 244 -4.74 -13.22 5.22
CA THR A 244 -4.16 -12.85 3.92
C THR A 244 -3.61 -14.03 3.13
N ASP A 245 -3.08 -15.08 3.77
CA ASP A 245 -2.44 -16.20 3.11
C ASP A 245 -3.31 -16.91 2.05
N PRO A 246 -4.62 -17.16 2.29
CA PRO A 246 -5.49 -17.71 1.25
C PRO A 246 -5.61 -16.76 0.04
N ASP A 247 -5.86 -15.48 0.29
CA ASP A 247 -6.04 -14.47 -0.75
C ASP A 247 -4.79 -14.30 -1.62
N GLU A 248 -3.61 -14.20 -0.98
CA GLU A 248 -2.33 -14.04 -1.66
C GLU A 248 -1.97 -15.29 -2.49
N ARG A 249 -2.22 -16.49 -1.94
CA ARG A 249 -1.99 -17.75 -2.65
C ARG A 249 -2.93 -17.93 -3.85
N ASP A 250 -4.23 -17.69 -3.63
CA ASP A 250 -5.23 -17.85 -4.70
C ASP A 250 -4.97 -16.84 -5.82
N TRP A 251 -4.62 -15.60 -5.47
CA TRP A 251 -4.23 -14.59 -6.46
C TRP A 251 -2.93 -14.96 -7.18
N HIS A 252 -1.96 -15.51 -6.47
CA HIS A 252 -0.71 -15.96 -7.08
C HIS A 252 -0.96 -17.01 -8.18
N GLU A 253 -1.84 -17.97 -7.94
CA GLU A 253 -2.20 -18.95 -8.95
C GLU A 253 -3.02 -18.32 -10.09
N GLN A 254 -4.03 -17.51 -9.75
CA GLN A 254 -4.92 -16.90 -10.73
C GLN A 254 -4.17 -16.00 -11.72
N ARG A 255 -3.26 -15.14 -11.23
CA ARG A 255 -2.55 -14.18 -12.09
C ARG A 255 -1.60 -14.81 -13.10
N ARG A 256 -1.14 -16.06 -12.87
CA ARG A 256 -0.15 -16.74 -13.74
C ARG A 256 -0.53 -16.75 -15.20
N SER A 257 -1.80 -16.94 -15.50
CA SER A 257 -2.30 -16.99 -16.87
C SER A 257 -2.28 -15.64 -17.61
N TYR A 258 -2.08 -14.55 -16.88
CA TYR A 258 -2.08 -13.20 -17.42
C TYR A 258 -0.68 -12.59 -17.55
N LEU A 259 0.35 -13.22 -16.96
CA LEU A 259 1.73 -12.74 -17.03
C LEU A 259 2.24 -12.75 -18.48
N LEU A 260 2.88 -11.68 -18.88
CA LEU A 260 3.51 -11.48 -20.19
C LEU A 260 5.03 -11.53 -20.12
N TYR A 261 5.57 -11.35 -18.92
CA TYR A 261 7.00 -11.22 -18.66
C TYR A 261 7.47 -12.14 -17.55
#